data_1dccde73c534a2e24358b4d40dac5669
#
_entry.id   1dccde73c534a2e24358b4d40dac5669
#
_cell.length_a   1.000
_cell.length_b   1.000
_cell.length_c   1.000
_cell.angle_alpha   90.00
_cell.angle_beta   90.00
_cell.angle_gamma   90.00
#
_symmetry.space_group_name_H-M   'P 1'
#
loop_
_entity.id
_entity.type
_entity.pdbx_description
1 polymer ?
#
loop_
_entity_poly.entity_id
_entity_poly.type
_entity_poly.pdbx_seq_one_letter_code
_entity_poly.pdbx_strand_id
1 'polypeptide(L)'
;MRTRDEAWSALNHNFKAFMDCLGKLTEEELTSTQVEGVWTVKDVVAHVWSWDDEAIRTAREWMGPRKWQQNEYDEDAWNATQVASRAAMQLIPVVDGLTGAHRRLVHLLDTASDEALAQVAKAPWGAEMPLVDFFYEMAEHYATHTTSLKAYQEECLNCD
;
A
#
# COMPACT_ATOMS: atom_id res chain seq x y z
N MET A 1 -0.47 -21.08 -0.15
CA MET A 1 -1.41 -20.24 0.63
C MET A 1 -0.75 -19.93 1.97
N ARG A 2 -0.60 -18.68 2.29
CA ARG A 2 -0.04 -18.18 3.56
C ARG A 2 -1.06 -18.33 4.69
N THR A 3 -0.60 -18.19 5.92
CA THR A 3 -1.47 -18.14 7.10
C THR A 3 -1.88 -16.70 7.40
N ARG A 4 -2.96 -16.52 8.19
CA ARG A 4 -3.36 -15.20 8.72
C ARG A 4 -2.21 -14.52 9.47
N ASP A 5 -1.50 -15.27 10.33
CA ASP A 5 -0.42 -14.74 11.15
C ASP A 5 0.77 -14.26 10.31
N GLU A 6 1.10 -14.96 9.23
CA GLU A 6 2.13 -14.54 8.27
C GLU A 6 1.73 -13.23 7.56
N ALA A 7 0.50 -13.13 7.07
CA ALA A 7 0.00 -11.92 6.43
C ALA A 7 -0.08 -10.75 7.42
N TRP A 8 -0.56 -10.99 8.64
CA TRP A 8 -0.65 -9.99 9.70
C TRP A 8 0.73 -9.46 10.12
N SER A 9 1.67 -10.39 10.33
CA SER A 9 3.05 -10.04 10.70
C SER A 9 3.72 -9.22 9.60
N ALA A 10 3.58 -9.63 8.34
CA ALA A 10 4.15 -8.92 7.18
C ALA A 10 3.55 -7.52 7.05
N LEU A 11 2.21 -7.37 7.11
CA LEU A 11 1.53 -6.08 7.03
C LEU A 11 2.06 -5.10 8.07
N ASN A 12 2.10 -5.50 9.33
CA ASN A 12 2.52 -4.60 10.41
C ASN A 12 4.02 -4.31 10.38
N HIS A 13 4.86 -5.34 10.08
CA HIS A 13 6.30 -5.16 10.00
C HIS A 13 6.72 -4.24 8.85
N ASN A 14 6.19 -4.49 7.65
CA ASN A 14 6.57 -3.74 6.45
C ASN A 14 6.01 -2.31 6.49
N PHE A 15 4.78 -2.13 7.00
CA PHE A 15 4.23 -0.80 7.25
C PHE A 15 5.08 0.00 8.23
N LYS A 16 5.46 -0.63 9.36
CA LYS A 16 6.36 0.03 10.33
C LYS A 16 7.68 0.43 9.70
N ALA A 17 8.30 -0.45 8.91
CA ALA A 17 9.56 -0.16 8.22
C ALA A 17 9.42 1.01 7.23
N PHE A 18 8.31 1.08 6.50
CA PHE A 18 7.98 2.19 5.62
C PHE A 18 7.85 3.51 6.40
N MET A 19 7.07 3.53 7.48
CA MET A 19 6.88 4.71 8.33
C MET A 19 8.18 5.15 9.02
N ASP A 20 9.02 4.20 9.45
CA ASP A 20 10.34 4.49 10.04
C ASP A 20 11.28 5.17 9.02
N CYS A 21 11.19 4.83 7.73
CA CYS A 21 11.93 5.53 6.68
C CYS A 21 11.43 6.96 6.49
N LEU A 22 10.10 7.18 6.46
CA LEU A 22 9.52 8.53 6.36
C LEU A 22 9.96 9.42 7.53
N GLY A 23 9.97 8.87 8.74
CA GLY A 23 10.35 9.59 9.96
C GLY A 23 11.82 10.05 10.03
N LYS A 24 12.67 9.61 9.11
CA LYS A 24 14.06 10.04 8.99
C LYS A 24 14.26 11.22 8.04
N LEU A 25 13.23 11.59 7.28
CA LEU A 25 13.27 12.63 6.28
C LEU A 25 12.68 13.92 6.83
N THR A 26 13.25 15.04 6.42
CA THR A 26 12.70 16.37 6.69
C THR A 26 11.42 16.61 5.86
N GLU A 27 10.61 17.59 6.25
CA GLU A 27 9.42 17.97 5.50
C GLU A 27 9.76 18.41 4.06
N GLU A 28 10.89 19.09 3.87
CA GLU A 28 11.37 19.49 2.54
C GLU A 28 11.69 18.26 1.67
N GLU A 29 12.42 17.28 2.20
CA GLU A 29 12.72 16.04 1.50
C GLU A 29 11.45 15.25 1.17
N LEU A 30 10.49 15.20 2.09
CA LEU A 30 9.21 14.51 1.89
C LEU A 30 8.36 15.14 0.78
N THR A 31 8.44 16.45 0.58
CA THR A 31 7.53 17.19 -0.32
C THR A 31 8.15 17.64 -1.63
N SER A 32 9.49 17.70 -1.73
CA SER A 32 10.19 18.31 -2.86
C SER A 32 11.13 17.36 -3.57
N THR A 33 11.61 16.31 -2.91
CA THR A 33 12.58 15.38 -3.51
C THR A 33 11.88 14.27 -4.27
N GLN A 34 12.24 14.10 -5.54
CA GLN A 34 11.79 12.99 -6.37
C GLN A 34 12.59 11.73 -6.04
N VAL A 35 11.89 10.64 -5.74
CA VAL A 35 12.49 9.37 -5.31
C VAL A 35 12.11 8.20 -6.21
N GLU A 36 11.00 8.32 -6.93
CA GLU A 36 10.52 7.32 -7.89
C GLU A 36 10.06 8.02 -9.17
N GLY A 37 10.91 8.07 -10.18
CA GLY A 37 10.62 8.77 -11.42
C GLY A 37 10.32 10.26 -11.17
N VAL A 38 9.08 10.69 -11.43
CA VAL A 38 8.62 12.07 -11.21
C VAL A 38 7.98 12.27 -9.82
N TRP A 39 7.82 11.22 -9.04
CA TRP A 39 7.11 11.27 -7.76
C TRP A 39 8.01 11.70 -6.61
N THR A 40 7.52 12.66 -5.83
CA THR A 40 8.08 12.99 -4.52
C THR A 40 7.77 11.88 -3.52
N VAL A 41 8.42 11.93 -2.35
CA VAL A 41 8.10 11.00 -1.27
C VAL A 41 6.62 11.10 -0.88
N LYS A 42 6.05 12.32 -0.82
CA LYS A 42 4.61 12.53 -0.56
C LYS A 42 3.74 11.85 -1.63
N ASP A 43 4.15 11.88 -2.89
CA ASP A 43 3.41 11.23 -3.98
C ASP A 43 3.46 9.70 -3.83
N VAL A 44 4.60 9.13 -3.42
CA VAL A 44 4.71 7.71 -3.08
C VAL A 44 3.79 7.34 -1.91
N VAL A 45 3.73 8.15 -0.85
CA VAL A 45 2.77 7.92 0.27
C VAL A 45 1.33 7.98 -0.22
N ALA A 46 1.00 8.92 -1.09
CA ALA A 46 -0.33 9.04 -1.70
C ALA A 46 -0.69 7.84 -2.58
N HIS A 47 0.28 7.32 -3.33
CA HIS A 47 0.16 6.11 -4.13
C HIS A 47 -0.11 4.87 -3.27
N VAL A 48 0.70 4.66 -2.24
CA VAL A 48 0.53 3.53 -1.31
C VAL A 48 -0.83 3.61 -0.59
N TRP A 49 -1.23 4.79 -0.12
CA TRP A 49 -2.57 5.00 0.45
C TRP A 49 -3.69 4.63 -0.52
N SER A 50 -3.54 5.00 -1.80
CA SER A 50 -4.56 4.70 -2.82
C SER A 50 -4.75 3.20 -3.00
N TRP A 51 -3.66 2.44 -3.00
CA TRP A 51 -3.71 0.98 -3.09
C TRP A 51 -4.27 0.33 -1.82
N ASP A 52 -4.00 0.89 -0.64
CA ASP A 52 -4.63 0.42 0.59
C ASP A 52 -6.15 0.63 0.58
N ASP A 53 -6.63 1.79 0.13
CA ASP A 53 -8.07 2.05 -0.02
C ASP A 53 -8.70 1.10 -1.05
N GLU A 54 -8.02 0.85 -2.17
CA GLU A 54 -8.44 -0.10 -3.19
C GLU A 54 -8.44 -1.54 -2.66
N ALA A 55 -7.44 -1.92 -1.86
CA ALA A 55 -7.37 -3.23 -1.23
C ALA A 55 -8.51 -3.43 -0.22
N ILE A 56 -8.85 -2.42 0.56
CA ILE A 56 -9.99 -2.46 1.48
C ILE A 56 -11.29 -2.68 0.70
N ARG A 57 -11.50 -1.95 -0.39
CA ARG A 57 -12.67 -2.11 -1.26
C ARG A 57 -12.72 -3.52 -1.84
N THR A 58 -11.62 -3.97 -2.43
CA THR A 58 -11.47 -5.30 -3.04
C THR A 58 -11.73 -6.41 -2.02
N ALA A 59 -11.10 -6.36 -0.85
CA ALA A 59 -11.29 -7.38 0.19
C ALA A 59 -12.74 -7.45 0.68
N ARG A 60 -13.41 -6.31 0.87
CA ARG A 60 -14.82 -6.26 1.27
C ARG A 60 -15.74 -6.87 0.22
N GLU A 61 -15.51 -6.58 -1.05
CA GLU A 61 -16.30 -7.14 -2.14
C GLU A 61 -16.04 -8.63 -2.31
N TRP A 62 -14.80 -9.06 -2.14
CA TRP A 62 -14.37 -10.45 -2.19
C TRP A 62 -15.03 -11.28 -1.07
N MET A 63 -15.12 -10.74 0.14
CA MET A 63 -15.85 -11.35 1.27
C MET A 63 -17.39 -11.20 1.17
N GLY A 64 -17.86 -10.39 0.24
CA GLY A 64 -19.29 -10.09 0.09
C GLY A 64 -20.11 -11.23 -0.51
N PRO A 65 -21.46 -11.12 -0.46
CA PRO A 65 -22.37 -12.17 -0.95
C PRO A 65 -22.46 -12.25 -2.48
N ARG A 66 -21.92 -11.28 -3.20
CA ARG A 66 -21.93 -11.24 -4.67
C ARG A 66 -20.64 -11.83 -5.22
N LYS A 67 -20.75 -12.58 -6.34
CA LYS A 67 -19.54 -12.97 -7.08
C LYS A 67 -18.81 -11.73 -7.53
N TRP A 68 -17.60 -11.60 -7.06
CA TRP A 68 -16.69 -10.54 -7.43
C TRP A 68 -16.31 -10.65 -8.91
N GLN A 69 -16.43 -9.53 -9.63
CA GLN A 69 -15.88 -9.38 -10.98
C GLN A 69 -15.03 -8.11 -10.99
N GLN A 70 -13.72 -8.30 -11.03
CA GLN A 70 -12.76 -7.22 -11.14
C GLN A 70 -12.57 -6.86 -12.61
N ASN A 71 -12.64 -5.57 -12.93
CA ASN A 71 -12.06 -5.05 -14.15
C ASN A 71 -10.56 -4.91 -13.93
N GLU A 72 -9.76 -5.36 -14.91
CA GLU A 72 -8.33 -5.10 -14.90
C GLU A 72 -8.08 -3.60 -15.05
N TYR A 73 -7.16 -3.08 -14.26
CA TYR A 73 -6.73 -1.69 -14.37
C TYR A 73 -5.56 -1.59 -15.36
N ASP A 74 -5.54 -0.49 -16.11
CA ASP A 74 -4.28 0.08 -16.58
C ASP A 74 -3.61 0.70 -15.35
N GLU A 75 -2.68 -0.03 -14.74
CA GLU A 75 -2.07 0.34 -13.46
C GLU A 75 -1.37 1.71 -13.53
N ASP A 76 -0.66 1.99 -14.62
CA ASP A 76 0.06 3.26 -14.78
C ASP A 76 -0.91 4.44 -14.85
N ALA A 77 -1.97 4.33 -15.63
CA ALA A 77 -3.00 5.37 -15.73
C ALA A 77 -3.78 5.54 -14.42
N TRP A 78 -4.08 4.44 -13.73
CA TRP A 78 -4.74 4.45 -12.43
C TRP A 78 -3.85 5.12 -11.37
N ASN A 79 -2.59 4.71 -11.27
CA ASN A 79 -1.60 5.27 -10.36
C ASN A 79 -1.45 6.78 -10.54
N ALA A 80 -1.25 7.23 -11.79
CA ALA A 80 -1.13 8.64 -12.12
C ALA A 80 -2.38 9.43 -11.67
N THR A 81 -3.58 8.91 -11.93
CA THR A 81 -4.85 9.53 -11.54
C THR A 81 -4.99 9.64 -10.02
N GLN A 82 -4.64 8.58 -9.28
CA GLN A 82 -4.75 8.55 -7.83
C GLN A 82 -3.78 9.51 -7.16
N VAL A 83 -2.54 9.58 -7.62
CA VAL A 83 -1.53 10.52 -7.11
C VAL A 83 -1.96 11.96 -7.42
N ALA A 84 -2.38 12.24 -8.66
CA ALA A 84 -2.85 13.58 -9.07
C ALA A 84 -4.05 14.05 -8.23
N SER A 85 -4.98 13.16 -7.86
CA SER A 85 -6.14 13.50 -7.04
C SER A 85 -5.77 13.97 -5.62
N ARG A 86 -4.59 13.63 -5.13
CA ARG A 86 -4.06 13.98 -3.81
C ARG A 86 -2.95 15.03 -3.85
N ALA A 87 -2.55 15.49 -5.04
CA ALA A 87 -1.41 16.40 -5.21
C ALA A 87 -1.56 17.70 -4.41
N ALA A 88 -2.77 18.27 -4.33
CA ALA A 88 -3.07 19.49 -3.58
C ALA A 88 -3.17 19.29 -2.06
N MET A 89 -3.18 18.04 -1.57
CA MET A 89 -3.22 17.75 -0.14
C MET A 89 -1.87 18.06 0.52
N GLN A 90 -1.93 18.55 1.75
CA GLN A 90 -0.74 18.71 2.58
C GLN A 90 -0.21 17.34 3.05
N LEU A 91 1.04 17.28 3.48
CA LEU A 91 1.73 16.06 3.89
C LEU A 91 0.98 15.31 5.02
N ILE A 92 0.63 16.03 6.10
CA ILE A 92 -0.01 15.40 7.27
C ILE A 92 -1.30 14.67 6.92
N PRO A 93 -2.28 15.29 6.21
CA PRO A 93 -3.47 14.57 5.75
C PRO A 93 -3.18 13.34 4.88
N VAL A 94 -2.12 13.34 4.08
CA VAL A 94 -1.75 12.18 3.24
C VAL A 94 -1.21 11.04 4.12
N VAL A 95 -0.34 11.34 5.08
CA VAL A 95 0.19 10.35 6.03
C VAL A 95 -0.90 9.80 6.96
N ASP A 96 -1.80 10.65 7.44
CA ASP A 96 -2.94 10.23 8.26
C ASP A 96 -3.91 9.34 7.47
N GLY A 97 -4.13 9.65 6.19
CA GLY A 97 -4.93 8.84 5.29
C GLY A 97 -4.38 7.42 5.13
N LEU A 98 -3.08 7.31 4.85
CA LEU A 98 -2.37 6.03 4.78
C LEU A 98 -2.45 5.26 6.11
N THR A 99 -2.15 5.92 7.22
CA THR A 99 -2.20 5.28 8.55
C THR A 99 -3.60 4.76 8.87
N GLY A 100 -4.63 5.53 8.54
CA GLY A 100 -6.02 5.12 8.70
C GLY A 100 -6.41 3.94 7.79
N ALA A 101 -5.93 3.93 6.55
CA ALA A 101 -6.17 2.84 5.60
C ALA A 101 -5.49 1.54 6.06
N HIS A 102 -4.23 1.61 6.47
CA HIS A 102 -3.52 0.45 7.03
C HIS A 102 -4.27 -0.18 8.22
N ARG A 103 -4.74 0.63 9.17
CA ARG A 103 -5.52 0.12 10.32
C ARG A 103 -6.78 -0.61 9.88
N ARG A 104 -7.49 -0.08 8.87
CA ARG A 104 -8.69 -0.73 8.31
C ARG A 104 -8.35 -2.04 7.60
N LEU A 105 -7.22 -2.08 6.88
CA LEU A 105 -6.76 -3.28 6.19
C LEU A 105 -6.41 -4.39 7.18
N VAL A 106 -5.66 -4.09 8.23
CA VAL A 106 -5.35 -5.02 9.32
C VAL A 106 -6.63 -5.51 10.01
N HIS A 107 -7.57 -4.62 10.31
CA HIS A 107 -8.86 -5.00 10.91
C HIS A 107 -9.67 -5.96 10.03
N LEU A 108 -9.66 -5.78 8.70
CA LEU A 108 -10.32 -6.70 7.78
C LEU A 108 -9.67 -8.09 7.81
N LEU A 109 -8.35 -8.17 7.83
CA LEU A 109 -7.62 -9.43 7.97
C LEU A 109 -7.94 -10.14 9.30
N ASP A 110 -7.96 -9.38 10.41
CA ASP A 110 -8.23 -9.91 11.76
C ASP A 110 -9.64 -10.49 11.88
N THR A 111 -10.62 -9.85 11.23
CA THR A 111 -12.04 -10.19 11.37
C THR A 111 -12.57 -11.13 10.26
N ALA A 112 -11.81 -11.37 9.21
CA ALA A 112 -12.18 -12.31 8.15
C ALA A 112 -12.27 -13.74 8.70
N SER A 113 -13.23 -14.54 8.23
CA SER A 113 -13.25 -15.97 8.56
C SER A 113 -12.16 -16.73 7.77
N ASP A 114 -11.80 -17.92 8.25
CA ASP A 114 -10.80 -18.74 7.56
C ASP A 114 -11.28 -19.17 6.17
N GLU A 115 -12.59 -19.39 6.00
CA GLU A 115 -13.21 -19.67 4.71
C GLU A 115 -13.08 -18.47 3.76
N ALA A 116 -13.28 -17.25 4.27
CA ALA A 116 -13.10 -16.03 3.48
C ALA A 116 -11.64 -15.83 3.08
N LEU A 117 -10.69 -16.07 3.99
CA LEU A 117 -9.26 -15.96 3.71
C LEU A 117 -8.78 -16.98 2.67
N ALA A 118 -9.40 -18.16 2.61
CA ALA A 118 -9.09 -19.20 1.62
C ALA A 118 -9.78 -18.97 0.26
N GLN A 119 -10.71 -18.04 0.17
CA GLN A 119 -11.45 -17.77 -1.06
C GLN A 119 -10.49 -17.21 -2.13
N VAL A 120 -10.49 -17.82 -3.31
CA VAL A 120 -9.70 -17.39 -4.47
C VAL A 120 -10.53 -16.46 -5.35
N ALA A 121 -9.96 -15.33 -5.73
CA ALA A 121 -10.52 -14.45 -6.73
C ALA A 121 -9.39 -13.66 -7.44
N LYS A 122 -9.78 -12.78 -8.37
CA LYS A 122 -8.85 -12.01 -9.20
C LYS A 122 -8.56 -10.66 -8.54
N ALA A 123 -7.30 -10.40 -8.26
CA ALA A 123 -6.82 -9.11 -7.76
C ALA A 123 -6.94 -8.00 -8.82
N PRO A 124 -6.90 -6.70 -8.45
CA PRO A 124 -6.98 -5.57 -9.38
C PRO A 124 -5.97 -5.61 -10.54
N TRP A 125 -4.82 -6.20 -10.33
CA TRP A 125 -3.77 -6.40 -11.34
C TRP A 125 -3.88 -7.71 -12.12
N GLY A 126 -5.00 -8.42 -12.02
CA GLY A 126 -5.30 -9.58 -12.83
C GLY A 126 -4.85 -10.93 -12.27
N ALA A 127 -4.03 -11.00 -11.24
CA ALA A 127 -3.58 -12.25 -10.63
C ALA A 127 -4.70 -12.93 -9.81
N GLU A 128 -4.84 -14.26 -9.93
CA GLU A 128 -5.74 -15.05 -9.09
C GLU A 128 -5.00 -15.56 -7.86
N MET A 129 -5.55 -15.32 -6.68
CA MET A 129 -4.95 -15.73 -5.42
C MET A 129 -5.98 -15.87 -4.30
N PRO A 130 -5.68 -16.59 -3.20
CA PRO A 130 -6.45 -16.54 -1.97
C PRO A 130 -6.44 -15.15 -1.35
N LEU A 131 -7.52 -14.77 -0.65
CA LEU A 131 -7.61 -13.46 0.01
C LEU A 131 -6.47 -13.23 1.02
N VAL A 132 -6.02 -14.26 1.73
CA VAL A 132 -4.89 -14.13 2.65
C VAL A 132 -3.59 -13.78 1.93
N ASP A 133 -3.36 -14.32 0.73
CA ASP A 133 -2.19 -13.99 -0.08
C ASP A 133 -2.30 -12.56 -0.64
N PHE A 134 -3.51 -12.09 -0.95
CA PHE A 134 -3.76 -10.70 -1.34
C PHE A 134 -3.37 -9.71 -0.24
N PHE A 135 -3.72 -9.96 1.02
CA PHE A 135 -3.25 -9.14 2.15
C PHE A 135 -1.72 -9.15 2.27
N TYR A 136 -1.09 -10.28 2.00
CA TYR A 136 0.38 -10.38 2.03
C TYR A 136 1.01 -9.57 0.88
N GLU A 137 0.44 -9.58 -0.32
CA GLU A 137 0.91 -8.74 -1.43
C GLU A 137 0.85 -7.23 -1.09
N MET A 138 -0.15 -6.80 -0.32
CA MET A 138 -0.20 -5.42 0.19
C MET A 138 0.95 -5.12 1.16
N ALA A 139 1.40 -6.10 1.94
CA ALA A 139 2.60 -5.96 2.77
C ALA A 139 3.87 -5.84 1.92
N GLU A 140 3.99 -6.63 0.85
CA GLU A 140 5.13 -6.55 -0.08
C GLU A 140 5.16 -5.19 -0.82
N HIS A 141 4.01 -4.58 -1.07
CA HIS A 141 3.92 -3.24 -1.63
C HIS A 141 4.62 -2.19 -0.73
N TYR A 142 4.38 -2.22 0.60
CA TYR A 142 5.14 -1.38 1.53
C TYR A 142 6.65 -1.65 1.47
N ALA A 143 7.06 -2.93 1.39
CA ALA A 143 8.47 -3.32 1.34
C ALA A 143 9.16 -2.79 0.07
N THR A 144 8.46 -2.85 -1.07
CA THR A 144 8.97 -2.34 -2.35
C THR A 144 9.30 -0.84 -2.25
N HIS A 145 8.36 -0.02 -1.77
CA HIS A 145 8.58 1.42 -1.63
C HIS A 145 9.57 1.75 -0.50
N THR A 146 9.64 0.94 0.56
CA THR A 146 10.69 1.06 1.58
C THR A 146 12.08 0.91 0.97
N THR A 147 12.25 0.00 0.02
CA THR A 147 13.54 -0.21 -0.68
C THR A 147 13.93 1.02 -1.48
N SER A 148 13.02 1.64 -2.22
CA SER A 148 13.26 2.87 -2.97
C SER A 148 13.66 4.04 -2.05
N LEU A 149 12.95 4.21 -0.93
CA LEU A 149 13.27 5.25 0.06
C LEU A 149 14.64 5.05 0.71
N LYS A 150 15.02 3.82 1.02
CA LYS A 150 16.34 3.51 1.56
C LYS A 150 17.46 3.80 0.56
N ALA A 151 17.27 3.43 -0.70
CA ALA A 151 18.25 3.72 -1.76
C ALA A 151 18.50 5.24 -1.85
N TYR A 152 17.45 6.05 -1.83
CA TYR A 152 17.56 7.51 -1.80
C TYR A 152 18.35 8.00 -0.56
N GLN A 153 18.02 7.48 0.64
CA GLN A 153 18.72 7.87 1.87
C GLN A 153 20.21 7.53 1.84
N GLU A 154 20.59 6.38 1.27
CA GLU A 154 21.98 5.95 1.12
C GLU A 154 22.75 6.82 0.10
N GLU A 155 22.09 7.23 -0.99
CA GLU A 155 22.68 8.15 -1.98
C GLU A 155 22.96 9.51 -1.35
N CYS A 156 22.06 10.08 -0.56
CA CYS A 156 22.25 11.35 0.13
C CYS A 156 23.43 11.32 1.12
N LEU A 157 23.57 10.22 1.87
CA LEU A 157 24.67 10.05 2.82
C LEU A 157 26.05 9.92 2.17
N ASN A 158 26.11 9.53 0.89
CA ASN A 158 27.35 9.38 0.14
C ASN A 158 27.73 10.64 -0.67
N CYS A 159 26.91 11.69 -0.65
CA CYS A 159 27.15 12.96 -1.36
C CYS A 159 27.83 14.03 -0.48
N ASP A 160 28.00 13.78 0.81
CA ASP A 160 28.72 14.64 1.78
C ASP A 160 30.16 14.14 1.99
#